data_aee1daa1dc18b6b3697be268c224147e
#
_entry.id   aee1daa1dc18b6b3697be268c224147e
#
_cell.length_a   1.000
_cell.length_b   1.000
_cell.length_c   1.000
_cell.angle_alpha   90.00
_cell.angle_beta   90.00
_cell.angle_gamma   90.00
#
_symmetry.space_group_name_H-M   'P 1'
#
loop_
_entity.id
_entity.type
_entity.pdbx_description
1 polymer ?
#
loop_
_entity_poly.entity_id
_entity_poly.type
_entity_poly.pdbx_seq_one_letter_code
_entity_poly.pdbx_strand_id
1 'polypeptide(L)'
;MRNLLSANFSRLWRSAWFWLCGLGMLGYTLWEVSQLYAFRAHALTVWEVERADFATPRVGDCSLLLLIAMAVLCPLFLNSDFHDGTIRNKLVVGRTRAQVYLANYLTMLAAALLYTLLYEAVLLLAIGFTVPENLWNAQAVTIKLVGLMPFILSVAALFTLLVQLVRSRGVTVLSILLMVLLLWLPRQQFDRLCEPEEKTLLGGAEVFVEVDETGEPHQFYWRDGQRISEEDLETVPNPRYLAPPQRRLYTFLLNFLPGGQAFQLSDSIDVEGGSGPLMAAYGLLLSMLATGAGLLAFRRMDLK
;
A
#
# COMPACT_ATOMS: atom_id res chain seq x y z
N MET A 1 -24.31 -13.21 15.27
CA MET A 1 -23.24 -12.36 14.70
C MET A 1 -22.92 -11.16 15.60
N ARG A 2 -23.88 -10.32 15.97
CA ARG A 2 -23.69 -9.13 16.81
C ARG A 2 -22.87 -9.38 18.09
N ASN A 3 -23.23 -10.41 18.88
CA ASN A 3 -22.53 -10.73 20.13
C ASN A 3 -21.07 -11.20 19.92
N LEU A 4 -20.79 -11.91 18.81
CA LEU A 4 -19.42 -12.31 18.44
C LEU A 4 -18.55 -11.09 18.09
N LEU A 5 -19.10 -10.18 17.30
CA LEU A 5 -18.41 -8.94 16.93
C LEU A 5 -18.16 -8.09 18.17
N SER A 6 -19.16 -7.87 19.02
CA SER A 6 -19.01 -7.11 20.26
C SER A 6 -17.92 -7.69 21.17
N ALA A 7 -17.87 -9.01 21.32
CA ALA A 7 -16.83 -9.68 22.10
C ALA A 7 -15.44 -9.51 21.46
N ASN A 8 -15.33 -9.68 20.14
CA ASN A 8 -14.07 -9.48 19.43
C ASN A 8 -13.59 -8.03 19.49
N PHE A 9 -14.48 -7.04 19.33
CA PHE A 9 -14.13 -5.62 19.46
C PHE A 9 -13.69 -5.26 20.88
N SER A 10 -14.40 -5.75 21.91
CA SER A 10 -14.00 -5.53 23.30
C SER A 10 -12.60 -6.08 23.59
N ARG A 11 -12.27 -7.26 23.01
CA ARG A 11 -10.95 -7.86 23.13
C ARG A 11 -9.90 -7.07 22.33
N LEU A 12 -10.23 -6.65 21.09
CA LEU A 12 -9.33 -5.84 20.26
C LEU A 12 -8.93 -4.54 20.97
N TRP A 13 -9.91 -3.85 21.54
CA TRP A 13 -9.70 -2.60 22.26
C TRP A 13 -8.80 -2.73 23.49
N ARG A 14 -8.79 -3.91 24.12
CA ARG A 14 -7.93 -4.25 25.26
C ARG A 14 -6.56 -4.81 24.85
N SER A 15 -6.36 -5.07 23.56
CA SER A 15 -5.09 -5.63 23.07
C SER A 15 -4.00 -4.59 23.02
N ALA A 16 -2.87 -4.85 23.67
CA ALA A 16 -1.69 -3.98 23.59
C ALA A 16 -1.17 -3.87 22.14
N TRP A 17 -1.23 -4.96 21.37
CA TRP A 17 -0.77 -5.00 19.99
C TRP A 17 -1.56 -4.08 19.08
N PHE A 18 -2.89 -3.95 19.30
CA PHE A 18 -3.72 -2.99 18.58
C PHE A 18 -3.24 -1.56 18.82
N TRP A 19 -2.97 -1.18 20.07
CA TRP A 19 -2.51 0.16 20.40
C TRP A 19 -1.09 0.42 19.93
N LEU A 20 -0.18 -0.57 20.03
CA LEU A 20 1.19 -0.44 19.52
C LEU A 20 1.24 -0.21 18.01
N CYS A 21 0.47 -0.98 17.23
CA CYS A 21 0.33 -0.74 15.79
C CYS A 21 -0.29 0.64 15.51
N GLY A 22 -1.32 1.03 16.25
CA GLY A 22 -1.95 2.35 16.12
C GLY A 22 -1.00 3.50 16.44
N LEU A 23 -0.17 3.38 17.49
CA LEU A 23 0.88 4.35 17.82
C LEU A 23 1.95 4.41 16.74
N GLY A 24 2.33 3.27 16.15
CA GLY A 24 3.24 3.23 15.01
C GLY A 24 2.68 3.97 13.79
N MET A 25 1.40 3.74 13.47
CA MET A 25 0.69 4.48 12.41
C MET A 25 0.67 5.98 12.69
N LEU A 26 0.30 6.39 13.91
CA LEU A 26 0.27 7.80 14.29
C LEU A 26 1.67 8.44 14.23
N GLY A 27 2.70 7.75 14.73
CA GLY A 27 4.08 8.23 14.69
C GLY A 27 4.56 8.45 13.25
N TYR A 28 4.25 7.52 12.35
CA TYR A 28 4.55 7.67 10.93
C TYR A 28 3.78 8.84 10.31
N THR A 29 2.49 8.98 10.62
CA THR A 29 1.69 10.11 10.13
C THR A 29 2.29 11.45 10.56
N LEU A 30 2.70 11.57 11.83
CA LEU A 30 3.33 12.80 12.34
C LEU A 30 4.68 13.06 11.66
N TRP A 31 5.43 12.01 11.35
CA TRP A 31 6.66 12.13 10.56
C TRP A 31 6.37 12.63 9.15
N GLU A 32 5.38 12.06 8.44
CA GLU A 32 4.94 12.53 7.12
C GLU A 32 4.50 13.99 7.14
N VAL A 33 3.71 14.39 8.13
CA VAL A 33 3.31 15.78 8.32
C VAL A 33 4.53 16.67 8.54
N SER A 34 5.53 16.24 9.30
CA SER A 34 6.76 17.00 9.50
C SER A 34 7.56 17.19 8.21
N GLN A 35 7.61 16.15 7.36
CA GLN A 35 8.22 16.22 6.02
C GLN A 35 7.46 17.17 5.09
N LEU A 36 6.13 17.18 5.16
CA LEU A 36 5.28 18.10 4.42
C LEU A 36 5.60 19.56 4.78
N TYR A 37 5.73 19.87 6.07
CA TYR A 37 6.13 21.19 6.55
C TYR A 37 7.53 21.59 6.12
N ALA A 38 8.50 20.69 6.27
CA ALA A 38 9.89 20.92 5.89
C ALA A 38 10.03 21.18 4.38
N PHE A 39 9.37 20.37 3.57
CA PHE A 39 9.37 20.53 2.11
C PHE A 39 8.74 21.87 1.69
N ARG A 40 7.57 22.22 2.27
CA ARG A 40 6.93 23.51 2.02
C ARG A 40 7.84 24.69 2.36
N ALA A 41 8.49 24.65 3.52
CA ALA A 41 9.40 25.72 3.92
C ALA A 41 10.56 25.88 2.92
N HIS A 42 11.11 24.77 2.44
CA HIS A 42 12.19 24.76 1.46
C HIS A 42 11.72 25.21 0.06
N ALA A 43 10.59 24.70 -0.41
CA ALA A 43 10.02 25.04 -1.71
C ALA A 43 9.72 26.54 -1.85
N LEU A 44 9.18 27.15 -0.81
CA LEU A 44 8.86 28.60 -0.77
C LEU A 44 10.11 29.50 -0.79
N THR A 45 11.27 28.98 -0.34
CA THR A 45 12.51 29.78 -0.26
C THR A 45 13.42 29.60 -1.48
N VAL A 46 13.36 28.44 -2.16
CA VAL A 46 14.37 28.08 -3.19
C VAL A 46 13.79 28.04 -4.61
N TRP A 47 12.51 27.71 -4.78
CA TRP A 47 12.01 27.33 -6.09
C TRP A 47 11.00 28.28 -6.71
N GLU A 48 10.46 29.28 -6.00
CA GLU A 48 9.31 30.07 -6.47
C GLU A 48 8.18 29.21 -7.09
N VAL A 49 8.07 27.92 -6.64
CA VAL A 49 7.20 26.93 -7.26
C VAL A 49 5.76 27.17 -6.80
N GLU A 50 5.07 28.06 -7.49
CA GLU A 50 3.67 28.39 -7.22
C GLU A 50 2.69 27.23 -7.52
N ARG A 51 3.12 26.12 -8.16
CA ARG A 51 2.20 25.13 -8.74
C ARG A 51 2.55 23.66 -8.57
N ALA A 52 3.58 23.28 -7.82
CA ALA A 52 3.90 21.87 -7.63
C ALA A 52 2.96 21.21 -6.62
N ASP A 53 2.20 20.20 -7.05
CA ASP A 53 1.42 19.34 -6.15
C ASP A 53 2.36 18.42 -5.37
N PHE A 54 2.62 18.74 -4.11
CA PHE A 54 3.47 17.96 -3.22
C PHE A 54 2.70 17.31 -2.07
N ALA A 55 1.41 17.58 -1.95
CA ALA A 55 0.56 17.07 -0.91
C ALA A 55 -0.23 15.82 -1.34
N THR A 56 -0.76 15.81 -2.55
CA THR A 56 -1.52 14.68 -3.10
C THR A 56 -0.74 13.36 -3.13
N PRO A 57 0.56 13.32 -3.46
CA PRO A 57 1.35 12.09 -3.43
C PRO A 57 1.34 11.38 -2.08
N ARG A 58 1.28 12.09 -0.96
CA ARG A 58 1.32 11.54 0.41
C ARG A 58 0.03 10.87 0.84
N VAL A 59 -1.07 11.15 0.15
CA VAL A 59 -2.35 10.46 0.36
C VAL A 59 -2.19 9.02 -0.14
N GLY A 60 -2.46 8.05 0.73
CA GLY A 60 -2.30 6.65 0.41
C GLY A 60 -0.98 6.00 0.86
N ASP A 61 0.01 6.78 1.33
CA ASP A 61 1.29 6.25 1.87
C ASP A 61 1.08 5.33 3.07
N CYS A 62 -0.03 5.48 3.78
CA CYS A 62 -0.45 4.54 4.82
C CYS A 62 -0.56 3.09 4.33
N SER A 63 -0.72 2.84 3.04
CA SER A 63 -0.92 1.51 2.47
C SER A 63 0.26 0.57 2.73
N LEU A 64 1.50 1.06 2.62
CA LEU A 64 2.71 0.29 2.93
C LEU A 64 2.78 -0.06 4.42
N LEU A 65 2.53 0.93 5.28
CA LEU A 65 2.56 0.72 6.73
C LEU A 65 1.40 -0.15 7.21
N LEU A 66 0.24 -0.06 6.55
CA LEU A 66 -0.91 -0.92 6.84
C LEU A 66 -0.60 -2.39 6.59
N LEU A 67 0.14 -2.74 5.51
CA LEU A 67 0.62 -4.10 5.28
C LEU A 67 1.45 -4.60 6.47
N ILE A 68 2.38 -3.79 6.97
CA ILE A 68 3.22 -4.11 8.12
C ILE A 68 2.38 -4.28 9.38
N ALA A 69 1.49 -3.34 9.66
CA ALA A 69 0.62 -3.37 10.83
C ALA A 69 -0.28 -4.61 10.83
N MET A 70 -0.87 -4.98 9.69
CA MET A 70 -1.74 -6.15 9.58
C MET A 70 -0.97 -7.47 9.63
N ALA A 71 0.25 -7.52 9.10
CA ALA A 71 1.13 -8.68 9.20
C ALA A 71 1.51 -9.01 10.66
N VAL A 72 1.54 -8.01 11.53
CA VAL A 72 1.83 -8.16 12.96
C VAL A 72 0.54 -8.36 13.77
N LEU A 73 -0.46 -7.51 13.57
CA LEU A 73 -1.69 -7.52 14.36
C LEU A 73 -2.51 -8.79 14.15
N CYS A 74 -2.73 -9.21 12.89
CA CYS A 74 -3.57 -10.36 12.58
C CYS A 74 -3.11 -11.63 13.30
N PRO A 75 -1.84 -12.07 13.19
CA PRO A 75 -1.40 -13.28 13.88
C PRO A 75 -1.40 -13.13 15.40
N LEU A 76 -0.96 -12.00 15.95
CA LEU A 76 -0.90 -11.81 17.40
C LEU A 76 -2.29 -11.75 18.05
N PHE A 77 -3.27 -11.19 17.36
CA PHE A 77 -4.63 -11.09 17.86
C PHE A 77 -5.47 -12.36 17.61
N LEU A 78 -5.47 -12.88 16.36
CA LEU A 78 -6.33 -14.01 16.01
C LEU A 78 -5.78 -15.35 16.50
N ASN A 79 -4.45 -15.51 16.55
CA ASN A 79 -3.85 -16.77 16.96
C ASN A 79 -4.06 -17.06 18.47
N SER A 80 -4.24 -16.03 19.30
CA SER A 80 -4.60 -16.20 20.70
C SER A 80 -5.92 -16.97 20.88
N ASP A 81 -6.89 -16.79 19.97
CA ASP A 81 -8.16 -17.53 19.97
C ASP A 81 -7.97 -19.06 19.87
N PHE A 82 -6.93 -19.49 19.13
CA PHE A 82 -6.62 -20.92 18.98
C PHE A 82 -5.89 -21.45 20.23
N HIS A 83 -4.95 -20.68 20.77
CA HIS A 83 -4.17 -21.12 21.94
C HIS A 83 -4.98 -21.13 23.22
N ASP A 84 -5.87 -20.16 23.40
CA ASP A 84 -6.69 -20.05 24.62
C ASP A 84 -7.96 -20.91 24.54
N GLY A 85 -8.16 -21.67 23.44
CA GLY A 85 -9.34 -22.52 23.23
C GLY A 85 -10.65 -21.74 23.08
N THR A 86 -10.60 -20.42 22.91
CA THR A 86 -11.78 -19.56 22.78
C THR A 86 -12.61 -19.88 21.55
N ILE A 87 -12.00 -20.37 20.46
CA ILE A 87 -12.73 -20.83 19.27
C ILE A 87 -13.63 -22.02 19.62
N ARG A 88 -13.13 -22.99 20.40
CA ARG A 88 -13.92 -24.15 20.86
C ARG A 88 -15.11 -23.69 21.67
N ASN A 89 -14.94 -22.77 22.59
CA ASN A 89 -16.04 -22.23 23.40
C ASN A 89 -17.08 -21.50 22.54
N LYS A 90 -16.64 -20.73 21.51
CA LYS A 90 -17.54 -20.07 20.56
C LYS A 90 -18.42 -21.10 19.80
N LEU A 91 -17.86 -22.26 19.45
CA LEU A 91 -18.60 -23.35 18.76
C LEU A 91 -19.53 -24.08 19.69
N VAL A 92 -19.13 -24.38 20.94
CA VAL A 92 -19.98 -25.04 21.95
C VAL A 92 -21.24 -24.21 22.26
N VAL A 93 -21.14 -22.89 22.26
CA VAL A 93 -22.27 -21.97 22.44
C VAL A 93 -23.16 -21.88 21.18
N GLY A 94 -22.97 -22.77 20.18
CA GLY A 94 -23.82 -22.88 19.00
C GLY A 94 -23.53 -21.92 17.87
N ARG A 95 -22.32 -21.28 17.84
CA ARG A 95 -21.93 -20.44 16.72
C ARG A 95 -21.40 -21.29 15.56
N THR A 96 -21.82 -20.97 14.34
CA THR A 96 -21.30 -21.66 13.16
C THR A 96 -19.84 -21.24 12.87
N ARG A 97 -19.07 -22.16 12.29
CA ARG A 97 -17.68 -21.90 11.87
C ARG A 97 -17.57 -20.69 10.95
N ALA A 98 -18.51 -20.55 10.00
CA ALA A 98 -18.57 -19.40 9.10
C ALA A 98 -18.78 -18.07 9.86
N GLN A 99 -19.64 -18.06 10.88
CA GLN A 99 -19.85 -16.87 11.71
C GLN A 99 -18.59 -16.48 12.48
N VAL A 100 -17.82 -17.45 12.99
CA VAL A 100 -16.56 -17.20 13.70
C VAL A 100 -15.53 -16.64 12.75
N TYR A 101 -15.37 -17.25 11.56
CA TYR A 101 -14.46 -16.75 10.52
C TYR A 101 -14.78 -15.31 10.11
N LEU A 102 -16.04 -15.04 9.75
CA LEU A 102 -16.47 -13.70 9.33
C LEU A 102 -16.36 -12.67 10.46
N ALA A 103 -16.64 -13.05 11.71
CA ALA A 103 -16.47 -12.14 12.84
C ALA A 103 -14.98 -11.74 13.00
N ASN A 104 -14.06 -12.67 12.85
CA ASN A 104 -12.63 -12.41 12.89
C ASN A 104 -12.18 -11.51 11.74
N TYR A 105 -12.61 -11.82 10.49
CA TYR A 105 -12.34 -10.99 9.32
C TYR A 105 -12.86 -9.54 9.50
N LEU A 106 -14.13 -9.40 9.89
CA LEU A 106 -14.72 -8.08 10.10
C LEU A 106 -14.04 -7.28 11.22
N THR A 107 -13.53 -7.97 12.25
CA THR A 107 -12.75 -7.32 13.32
C THR A 107 -11.42 -6.80 12.81
N MET A 108 -10.71 -7.58 12.00
CA MET A 108 -9.45 -7.16 11.38
C MET A 108 -9.65 -6.06 10.33
N LEU A 109 -10.72 -6.17 9.54
CA LEU A 109 -11.11 -5.12 8.60
C LEU A 109 -11.39 -3.79 9.31
N ALA A 110 -12.12 -3.83 10.43
CA ALA A 110 -12.37 -2.62 11.22
C ALA A 110 -11.09 -2.03 11.81
N ALA A 111 -10.13 -2.86 12.26
CA ALA A 111 -8.83 -2.39 12.71
C ALA A 111 -8.06 -1.70 11.58
N ALA A 112 -8.03 -2.30 10.39
CA ALA A 112 -7.39 -1.74 9.21
C ALA A 112 -8.02 -0.40 8.79
N LEU A 113 -9.36 -0.33 8.79
CA LEU A 113 -10.10 0.91 8.52
C LEU A 113 -9.81 2.01 9.54
N LEU A 114 -9.74 1.67 10.83
CA LEU A 114 -9.41 2.63 11.88
C LEU A 114 -8.00 3.19 11.72
N TYR A 115 -7.02 2.35 11.39
CA TYR A 115 -5.65 2.79 11.16
C TYR A 115 -5.53 3.70 9.92
N THR A 116 -6.16 3.32 8.82
CA THR A 116 -6.19 4.15 7.60
C THR A 116 -6.90 5.47 7.89
N LEU A 117 -8.05 5.44 8.57
CA LEU A 117 -8.78 6.65 8.92
C LEU A 117 -7.98 7.58 9.83
N LEU A 118 -7.24 7.02 10.80
CA LEU A 118 -6.35 7.79 11.66
C LEU A 118 -5.28 8.52 10.85
N TYR A 119 -4.61 7.80 9.95
CA TYR A 119 -3.58 8.37 9.08
C TYR A 119 -4.13 9.46 8.18
N GLU A 120 -5.14 9.13 7.38
CA GLU A 120 -5.70 10.05 6.38
C GLU A 120 -6.35 11.29 7.02
N ALA A 121 -7.05 11.12 8.15
CA ALA A 121 -7.67 12.23 8.84
C ALA A 121 -6.61 13.23 9.36
N VAL A 122 -5.54 12.76 9.97
CA VAL A 122 -4.46 13.63 10.48
C VAL A 122 -3.73 14.30 9.33
N LEU A 123 -3.41 13.54 8.25
CA LEU A 123 -2.73 14.08 7.08
C LEU A 123 -3.58 15.13 6.36
N LEU A 124 -4.86 14.84 6.08
CA LEU A 124 -5.76 15.77 5.38
C LEU A 124 -6.04 17.03 6.21
N LEU A 125 -6.14 16.89 7.52
CA LEU A 125 -6.20 18.07 8.40
C LEU A 125 -4.93 18.92 8.30
N ALA A 126 -3.76 18.28 8.32
CA ALA A 126 -2.48 19.00 8.16
C ALA A 126 -2.40 19.69 6.79
N ILE A 127 -2.77 19.02 5.70
CA ILE A 127 -2.82 19.59 4.35
C ILE A 127 -3.78 20.80 4.33
N GLY A 128 -4.99 20.64 4.83
CA GLY A 128 -6.00 21.71 4.82
C GLY A 128 -5.61 22.96 5.61
N PHE A 129 -4.79 22.83 6.66
CA PHE A 129 -4.29 23.99 7.42
C PHE A 129 -3.01 24.60 6.87
N THR A 130 -2.23 23.85 6.07
CA THR A 130 -0.86 24.27 5.72
C THR A 130 -0.62 24.48 4.26
N VAL A 131 -1.38 23.80 3.40
CA VAL A 131 -1.16 23.81 1.96
C VAL A 131 -2.24 24.61 1.28
N PRO A 132 -1.91 25.65 0.49
CA PRO A 132 -2.90 26.39 -0.31
C PRO A 132 -3.65 25.44 -1.26
N GLU A 133 -4.92 25.76 -1.55
CA GLU A 133 -5.81 24.93 -2.38
C GLU A 133 -5.27 24.68 -3.81
N ASN A 134 -4.49 25.61 -4.33
CA ASN A 134 -3.86 25.49 -5.65
C ASN A 134 -2.67 24.53 -5.71
N LEU A 135 -2.19 24.05 -4.55
CA LEU A 135 -1.02 23.16 -4.45
C LEU A 135 -1.38 21.69 -4.13
N TRP A 136 -2.65 21.33 -4.23
CA TRP A 136 -3.11 19.95 -4.12
C TRP A 136 -4.36 19.68 -4.96
N ASN A 137 -4.52 18.44 -5.40
CA ASN A 137 -5.61 18.06 -6.30
C ASN A 137 -6.69 17.26 -5.54
N ALA A 138 -7.81 17.90 -5.22
CA ALA A 138 -8.93 17.28 -4.50
C ALA A 138 -9.52 16.06 -5.24
N GLN A 139 -9.54 16.07 -6.58
CA GLN A 139 -10.03 14.95 -7.38
C GLN A 139 -9.07 13.75 -7.27
N ALA A 140 -7.77 13.98 -7.38
CA ALA A 140 -6.75 12.93 -7.24
C ALA A 140 -6.76 12.34 -5.81
N VAL A 141 -6.88 13.18 -4.78
CA VAL A 141 -7.07 12.75 -3.38
C VAL A 141 -8.28 11.83 -3.25
N THR A 142 -9.42 12.24 -3.81
CA THR A 142 -10.65 11.43 -3.75
C THR A 142 -10.48 10.07 -4.45
N ILE A 143 -9.84 10.03 -5.62
CA ILE A 143 -9.56 8.79 -6.35
C ILE A 143 -8.68 7.86 -5.52
N LYS A 144 -7.61 8.38 -4.89
CA LYS A 144 -6.74 7.60 -4.01
C LYS A 144 -7.49 7.05 -2.79
N LEU A 145 -8.28 7.88 -2.12
CA LEU A 145 -9.08 7.44 -0.95
C LEU A 145 -10.09 6.35 -1.32
N VAL A 146 -10.73 6.45 -2.49
CA VAL A 146 -11.63 5.40 -3.00
C VAL A 146 -10.84 4.13 -3.33
N GLY A 147 -9.66 4.25 -3.92
CA GLY A 147 -8.75 3.14 -4.24
C GLY A 147 -8.24 2.40 -3.00
N LEU A 148 -8.11 3.08 -1.85
CA LEU A 148 -7.73 2.45 -0.58
C LEU A 148 -8.75 1.41 -0.09
N MET A 149 -10.06 1.56 -0.38
CA MET A 149 -11.09 0.64 0.13
C MET A 149 -10.90 -0.80 -0.34
N PRO A 150 -10.78 -1.10 -1.66
CA PRO A 150 -10.50 -2.45 -2.14
C PRO A 150 -9.19 -3.03 -1.61
N PHE A 151 -8.16 -2.19 -1.48
CA PHE A 151 -6.87 -2.55 -0.91
C PHE A 151 -7.02 -3.02 0.55
N ILE A 152 -7.67 -2.23 1.41
CA ILE A 152 -7.90 -2.56 2.82
C ILE A 152 -8.67 -3.88 2.95
N LEU A 153 -9.71 -4.09 2.14
CA LEU A 153 -10.48 -5.34 2.09
C LEU A 153 -9.59 -6.54 1.76
N SER A 154 -8.73 -6.41 0.76
CA SER A 154 -7.84 -7.49 0.32
C SER A 154 -6.77 -7.84 1.35
N VAL A 155 -6.14 -6.84 1.97
CA VAL A 155 -5.12 -7.02 3.01
C VAL A 155 -5.72 -7.69 4.24
N ALA A 156 -6.86 -7.20 4.73
CA ALA A 156 -7.54 -7.80 5.88
C ALA A 156 -7.96 -9.25 5.61
N ALA A 157 -8.47 -9.55 4.39
CA ALA A 157 -8.86 -10.89 4.00
C ALA A 157 -7.67 -11.85 3.92
N LEU A 158 -6.56 -11.42 3.30
CA LEU A 158 -5.37 -12.23 3.08
C LEU A 158 -4.71 -12.64 4.40
N PHE A 159 -4.44 -11.68 5.29
CA PHE A 159 -3.82 -11.98 6.58
C PHE A 159 -4.74 -12.75 7.52
N THR A 160 -6.06 -12.48 7.49
CA THR A 160 -7.04 -13.30 8.25
C THR A 160 -7.08 -14.73 7.74
N LEU A 161 -7.09 -14.94 6.42
CA LEU A 161 -7.02 -16.27 5.81
C LEU A 161 -5.75 -17.01 6.26
N LEU A 162 -4.58 -16.39 6.13
CA LEU A 162 -3.30 -16.99 6.50
C LEU A 162 -3.30 -17.49 7.94
N VAL A 163 -3.71 -16.62 8.89
CA VAL A 163 -3.71 -16.95 10.31
C VAL A 163 -4.67 -18.08 10.63
N GLN A 164 -5.85 -18.09 10.01
CA GLN A 164 -6.85 -19.10 10.29
C GLN A 164 -6.55 -20.46 9.63
N LEU A 165 -5.71 -20.47 8.57
CA LEU A 165 -5.22 -21.71 7.96
C LEU A 165 -4.10 -22.35 8.76
N VAL A 166 -3.11 -21.57 9.15
CA VAL A 166 -1.84 -22.09 9.71
C VAL A 166 -1.97 -22.48 11.18
N ARG A 167 -2.68 -21.72 12.00
CA ARG A 167 -3.00 -21.99 13.41
C ARG A 167 -1.81 -22.42 14.31
N SER A 168 -0.59 -22.17 13.88
CA SER A 168 0.62 -22.53 14.64
C SER A 168 1.25 -21.30 15.30
N ARG A 169 2.15 -21.52 16.26
CA ARG A 169 2.91 -20.43 16.88
C ARG A 169 3.80 -19.71 15.85
N GLY A 170 4.21 -20.42 14.79
CA GLY A 170 5.02 -19.86 13.70
C GLY A 170 4.25 -18.97 12.70
N VAL A 171 2.91 -18.82 12.84
CA VAL A 171 2.11 -18.03 11.91
C VAL A 171 2.52 -16.57 11.87
N THR A 172 3.05 -16.01 12.96
CA THR A 172 3.56 -14.63 12.99
C THR A 172 4.78 -14.49 12.08
N VAL A 173 5.72 -15.44 12.12
CA VAL A 173 6.89 -15.45 11.23
C VAL A 173 6.44 -15.57 9.78
N LEU A 174 5.51 -16.49 9.50
CA LEU A 174 4.98 -16.69 8.14
C LEU A 174 4.25 -15.44 7.63
N SER A 175 3.53 -14.73 8.49
CA SER A 175 2.85 -13.48 8.17
C SER A 175 3.84 -12.36 7.81
N ILE A 176 4.93 -12.25 8.57
CA ILE A 176 6.01 -11.30 8.30
C ILE A 176 6.73 -11.67 6.99
N LEU A 177 7.03 -12.96 6.77
CA LEU A 177 7.64 -13.40 5.50
C LEU A 177 6.74 -13.11 4.30
N LEU A 178 5.43 -13.35 4.43
CA LEU A 178 4.47 -13.00 3.39
C LEU A 178 4.47 -11.48 3.13
N MET A 179 4.48 -10.67 4.18
CA MET A 179 4.57 -9.21 4.04
C MET A 179 5.84 -8.79 3.31
N VAL A 180 7.01 -9.33 3.71
CA VAL A 180 8.28 -9.04 3.05
C VAL A 180 8.23 -9.43 1.57
N LEU A 181 7.67 -10.59 1.25
CA LEU A 181 7.50 -11.04 -0.14
C LEU A 181 6.57 -10.10 -0.93
N LEU A 182 5.45 -9.69 -0.33
CA LEU A 182 4.49 -8.77 -0.93
C LEU A 182 5.08 -7.38 -1.18
N LEU A 183 6.03 -6.92 -0.38
CA LEU A 183 6.71 -5.63 -0.57
C LEU A 183 7.91 -5.77 -1.53
N TRP A 184 8.71 -6.83 -1.40
CA TRP A 184 9.93 -7.00 -2.19
C TRP A 184 9.67 -7.27 -3.67
N LEU A 185 8.74 -8.18 -3.99
CA LEU A 185 8.44 -8.54 -5.39
C LEU A 185 7.93 -7.34 -6.21
N PRO A 186 6.89 -6.60 -5.76
CA PRO A 186 6.40 -5.45 -6.52
C PRO A 186 7.43 -4.33 -6.65
N ARG A 187 8.27 -4.11 -5.63
CA ARG A 187 9.33 -3.10 -5.71
C ARG A 187 10.30 -3.37 -6.87
N GLN A 188 10.75 -4.62 -7.01
CA GLN A 188 11.61 -5.02 -8.12
C GLN A 188 10.95 -4.84 -9.50
N GLN A 189 9.63 -5.08 -9.56
CA GLN A 189 8.86 -4.93 -10.79
C GLN A 189 8.59 -3.47 -11.12
N PHE A 190 8.28 -2.67 -10.11
CA PHE A 190 8.00 -1.25 -10.24
C PHE A 190 9.20 -0.50 -10.83
N ASP A 191 10.40 -0.69 -10.28
CA ASP A 191 11.62 -0.06 -10.76
C ASP A 191 11.89 -0.38 -12.25
N ARG A 192 11.58 -1.62 -12.69
CA ARG A 192 11.73 -2.02 -14.11
C ARG A 192 10.64 -1.46 -15.02
N LEU A 193 9.42 -1.30 -14.50
CA LEU A 193 8.31 -0.74 -15.27
C LEU A 193 8.44 0.76 -15.48
N CYS A 194 9.12 1.46 -14.56
CA CYS A 194 9.42 2.88 -14.68
C CYS A 194 10.53 3.18 -15.73
N GLU A 195 11.24 2.17 -16.22
CA GLU A 195 12.24 2.31 -17.28
C GLU A 195 11.69 1.76 -18.62
N PRO A 196 10.88 2.53 -19.37
CA PRO A 196 10.19 2.02 -20.57
C PRO A 196 11.12 1.87 -21.79
N GLU A 197 12.24 2.55 -21.83
CA GLU A 197 13.08 2.64 -23.01
C GLU A 197 13.95 1.40 -23.22
N GLU A 198 13.94 0.88 -24.46
CA GLU A 198 14.76 -0.26 -24.88
C GLU A 198 16.25 0.07 -24.87
N LYS A 199 16.58 1.34 -25.02
CA LYS A 199 17.96 1.84 -25.04
C LYS A 199 18.15 2.87 -23.93
N THR A 200 19.31 2.83 -23.31
CA THR A 200 19.74 3.84 -22.32
C THR A 200 20.99 4.57 -22.80
N LEU A 201 21.20 5.75 -22.29
CA LEU A 201 22.38 6.55 -22.63
C LEU A 201 23.65 5.93 -22.05
N LEU A 202 24.69 5.85 -22.87
CA LEU A 202 25.99 5.35 -22.44
C LEU A 202 26.68 6.40 -21.55
N GLY A 203 27.27 5.94 -20.43
CA GLY A 203 28.20 6.79 -19.64
C GLY A 203 27.53 7.81 -18.73
N GLY A 204 26.30 7.57 -18.28
CA GLY A 204 25.69 8.40 -17.23
C GLY A 204 25.36 9.83 -17.70
N ALA A 205 25.03 10.00 -18.98
CA ALA A 205 24.52 11.27 -19.45
C ALA A 205 23.19 11.59 -18.76
N GLU A 206 23.08 12.78 -18.19
CA GLU A 206 21.87 13.27 -17.54
C GLU A 206 21.07 14.12 -18.53
N VAL A 207 19.75 13.95 -18.53
CA VAL A 207 18.83 14.73 -19.36
C VAL A 207 18.30 15.89 -18.53
N PHE A 208 18.45 17.10 -19.06
CA PHE A 208 17.86 18.30 -18.48
C PHE A 208 16.84 18.88 -19.45
N VAL A 209 15.77 19.43 -18.91
CA VAL A 209 14.75 20.14 -19.68
C VAL A 209 14.83 21.61 -19.30
N GLU A 210 15.13 22.45 -20.27
CA GLU A 210 15.12 23.90 -20.13
C GLU A 210 13.90 24.42 -20.90
N VAL A 211 13.13 25.29 -20.29
CA VAL A 211 11.99 25.94 -20.93
C VAL A 211 12.49 27.28 -21.47
N ASP A 212 12.37 27.50 -22.76
CA ASP A 212 12.79 28.75 -23.41
C ASP A 212 11.86 29.94 -23.07
N GLU A 213 12.23 31.12 -23.53
CA GLU A 213 11.44 32.36 -23.35
C GLU A 213 10.03 32.29 -23.98
N THR A 214 9.80 31.33 -24.88
CA THR A 214 8.51 31.08 -25.56
C THR A 214 7.65 30.06 -24.82
N GLY A 215 8.20 29.40 -23.78
CA GLY A 215 7.51 28.37 -23.00
C GLY A 215 7.65 26.96 -23.60
N GLU A 216 8.51 26.76 -24.61
CA GLU A 216 8.75 25.44 -25.19
C GLU A 216 9.85 24.70 -24.43
N PRO A 217 9.63 23.41 -24.07
CA PRO A 217 10.65 22.62 -23.39
C PRO A 217 11.70 22.11 -24.38
N HIS A 218 12.97 22.43 -24.12
CA HIS A 218 14.13 21.92 -24.86
C HIS A 218 14.89 20.94 -24.01
N GLN A 219 15.17 19.73 -24.52
CA GLN A 219 15.98 18.74 -23.87
C GLN A 219 17.45 18.95 -24.24
N PHE A 220 18.33 18.91 -23.25
CA PHE A 220 19.76 18.90 -23.45
C PHE A 220 20.43 17.89 -22.53
N TYR A 221 21.59 17.44 -22.94
CA TYR A 221 22.28 16.32 -22.31
C TYR A 221 23.59 16.77 -21.71
N TRP A 222 23.89 16.31 -20.50
CA TRP A 222 25.15 16.58 -19.82
C TRP A 222 25.86 15.27 -19.50
N ARG A 223 27.19 15.25 -19.73
CA ARG A 223 28.07 14.15 -19.33
C ARG A 223 29.35 14.77 -18.77
N ASP A 224 29.79 14.37 -17.57
CA ASP A 224 31.01 14.84 -16.93
C ASP A 224 31.15 16.38 -16.88
N GLY A 225 30.03 17.09 -16.69
CA GLY A 225 30.01 18.54 -16.59
C GLY A 225 30.08 19.29 -17.94
N GLN A 226 29.93 18.58 -19.06
CA GLN A 226 29.88 19.17 -20.40
C GLN A 226 28.53 18.90 -21.09
N ARG A 227 28.04 19.91 -21.81
CA ARG A 227 26.84 19.76 -22.66
C ARG A 227 27.22 18.96 -23.91
N ILE A 228 26.45 17.92 -24.17
CA ILE A 228 26.64 16.99 -25.30
C ILE A 228 25.52 17.23 -26.31
N SER A 229 25.85 17.16 -27.59
CA SER A 229 24.88 17.19 -28.69
C SER A 229 24.09 15.87 -28.71
N GLU A 230 22.84 15.94 -29.14
CA GLU A 230 22.00 14.74 -29.33
C GLU A 230 22.63 13.75 -30.33
N GLU A 231 23.40 14.27 -31.32
CA GLU A 231 24.10 13.46 -32.33
C GLU A 231 25.29 12.66 -31.73
N ASP A 232 25.86 13.11 -30.63
CA ASP A 232 27.02 12.49 -29.95
C ASP A 232 26.57 11.50 -28.85
N LEU A 233 25.27 11.26 -28.72
CA LEU A 233 24.70 10.35 -27.72
C LEU A 233 24.85 8.89 -28.18
N GLU A 234 25.77 8.19 -27.55
CA GLU A 234 25.85 6.74 -27.69
C GLU A 234 24.77 6.06 -26.85
N THR A 235 23.94 5.25 -27.46
CA THR A 235 22.91 4.46 -26.79
C THR A 235 23.31 3.00 -26.70
N VAL A 236 23.10 2.38 -25.54
CA VAL A 236 23.31 0.94 -25.32
C VAL A 236 22.00 0.28 -24.96
N PRO A 237 21.84 -1.03 -25.23
CA PRO A 237 20.66 -1.77 -24.80
C PRO A 237 20.46 -1.64 -23.28
N ASN A 238 19.25 -1.30 -22.86
CA ASN A 238 18.92 -1.20 -21.44
C ASN A 238 18.83 -2.61 -20.81
N PRO A 239 19.72 -2.98 -19.87
CA PRO A 239 19.69 -4.31 -19.25
C PRO A 239 18.45 -4.52 -18.36
N ARG A 240 17.74 -3.46 -18.02
CA ARG A 240 16.49 -3.51 -17.23
C ARG A 240 15.23 -3.48 -18.08
N TYR A 241 15.38 -3.31 -19.40
CA TYR A 241 14.24 -3.28 -20.33
C TYR A 241 13.43 -4.58 -20.24
N LEU A 242 12.11 -4.40 -20.20
CA LEU A 242 11.17 -5.51 -20.20
C LEU A 242 10.53 -5.66 -21.58
N ALA A 243 10.73 -6.81 -22.20
CA ALA A 243 10.02 -7.16 -23.44
C ALA A 243 8.48 -7.10 -23.21
N PRO A 244 7.68 -6.77 -24.25
CA PRO A 244 6.24 -6.55 -24.11
C PRO A 244 5.46 -7.65 -23.36
N PRO A 245 5.75 -8.97 -23.54
CA PRO A 245 5.03 -9.99 -22.78
C PRO A 245 5.38 -10.01 -21.30
N GLN A 246 6.66 -9.73 -20.94
CA GLN A 246 7.10 -9.64 -19.56
C GLN A 246 6.52 -8.38 -18.89
N ARG A 247 6.48 -7.26 -19.61
CA ARG A 247 5.88 -6.00 -19.16
C ARG A 247 4.41 -6.20 -18.80
N ARG A 248 3.62 -6.88 -19.64
CA ARG A 248 2.22 -7.19 -19.34
C ARG A 248 2.05 -8.03 -18.07
N LEU A 249 2.91 -9.04 -17.88
CA LEU A 249 2.89 -9.88 -16.68
C LEU A 249 3.20 -9.06 -15.42
N TYR A 250 4.22 -8.21 -15.48
CA TYR A 250 4.63 -7.39 -14.34
C TYR A 250 3.57 -6.33 -14.00
N THR A 251 2.97 -5.69 -15.00
CA THR A 251 1.84 -4.77 -14.81
C THR A 251 0.64 -5.49 -14.18
N PHE A 252 0.34 -6.72 -14.64
CA PHE A 252 -0.71 -7.52 -14.01
C PHE A 252 -0.39 -7.81 -12.53
N LEU A 253 0.82 -8.29 -12.23
CA LEU A 253 1.23 -8.60 -10.85
C LEU A 253 1.22 -7.35 -9.95
N LEU A 254 1.66 -6.21 -10.48
CA LEU A 254 1.64 -4.93 -9.77
C LEU A 254 0.22 -4.49 -9.42
N ASN A 255 -0.74 -4.66 -10.34
CA ASN A 255 -2.13 -4.32 -10.10
C ASN A 255 -2.86 -5.33 -9.21
N PHE A 256 -2.48 -6.62 -9.28
CA PHE A 256 -3.17 -7.71 -8.59
C PHE A 256 -2.70 -7.92 -7.14
N LEU A 257 -1.38 -7.84 -6.89
CA LEU A 257 -0.81 -8.10 -5.56
C LEU A 257 -1.02 -6.90 -4.62
N PRO A 258 -1.41 -7.12 -3.36
CA PRO A 258 -1.59 -6.03 -2.40
C PRO A 258 -0.35 -5.17 -2.21
N GLY A 259 0.85 -5.75 -2.29
CA GLY A 259 2.09 -4.97 -2.23
C GLY A 259 2.26 -4.04 -3.43
N GLY A 260 1.91 -4.49 -4.64
CA GLY A 260 1.92 -3.65 -5.84
C GLY A 260 0.88 -2.54 -5.77
N GLN A 261 -0.32 -2.85 -5.26
CA GLN A 261 -1.36 -1.86 -4.99
C GLN A 261 -0.90 -0.82 -3.98
N ALA A 262 -0.18 -1.24 -2.91
CA ALA A 262 0.37 -0.34 -1.92
C ALA A 262 1.38 0.64 -2.52
N PHE A 263 2.28 0.16 -3.41
CA PHE A 263 3.23 1.03 -4.12
C PHE A 263 2.53 2.04 -5.03
N GLN A 264 1.50 1.63 -5.77
CA GLN A 264 0.75 2.54 -6.64
C GLN A 264 -0.06 3.57 -5.86
N LEU A 265 -0.55 3.22 -4.67
CA LEU A 265 -1.27 4.15 -3.81
C LEU A 265 -0.34 5.15 -3.12
N SER A 266 0.88 4.72 -2.74
CA SER A 266 1.86 5.55 -2.05
C SER A 266 2.70 6.41 -2.99
N ASP A 267 2.93 5.96 -4.22
CA ASP A 267 3.83 6.63 -5.15
C ASP A 267 3.04 7.47 -6.16
N SER A 268 3.52 8.69 -6.41
CA SER A 268 2.92 9.62 -7.39
C SER A 268 3.35 9.34 -8.83
N ILE A 269 4.18 8.35 -9.05
CA ILE A 269 4.64 8.00 -10.38
C ILE A 269 3.57 7.15 -11.08
N ASP A 270 3.01 7.67 -12.16
CA ASP A 270 2.15 6.89 -13.06
C ASP A 270 2.97 5.83 -13.76
N VAL A 271 2.72 4.57 -13.40
CA VAL A 271 3.27 3.44 -14.15
C VAL A 271 2.41 3.25 -15.40
N GLU A 272 3.03 3.23 -16.56
CA GLU A 272 2.36 2.91 -17.83
C GLU A 272 1.57 1.60 -17.71
N GLY A 273 0.24 1.66 -17.82
CA GLY A 273 -0.66 0.51 -17.59
C GLY A 273 -1.15 0.36 -16.15
N GLY A 274 -0.77 1.22 -15.22
CA GLY A 274 -1.42 1.38 -13.93
C GLY A 274 -2.83 1.93 -14.12
N SER A 275 -3.84 1.23 -13.63
CA SER A 275 -5.24 1.66 -13.73
C SER A 275 -5.89 1.54 -12.36
N GLY A 276 -6.24 2.68 -11.77
CA GLY A 276 -6.95 2.74 -10.49
C GLY A 276 -8.21 1.86 -10.46
N PRO A 277 -9.10 1.90 -11.47
CA PRO A 277 -10.27 1.02 -11.53
C PRO A 277 -9.93 -0.47 -11.64
N LEU A 278 -8.89 -0.83 -12.39
CA LEU A 278 -8.43 -2.22 -12.53
C LEU A 278 -7.84 -2.74 -11.23
N MET A 279 -7.00 -1.94 -10.57
CA MET A 279 -6.44 -2.23 -9.27
C MET A 279 -7.55 -2.45 -8.22
N ALA A 280 -8.57 -1.58 -8.21
CA ALA A 280 -9.72 -1.71 -7.33
C ALA A 280 -10.51 -3.01 -7.59
N ALA A 281 -10.73 -3.36 -8.87
CA ALA A 281 -11.39 -4.61 -9.24
C ALA A 281 -10.60 -5.84 -8.77
N TYR A 282 -9.27 -5.83 -8.92
CA TYR A 282 -8.41 -6.92 -8.44
C TYR A 282 -8.37 -7.00 -6.92
N GLY A 283 -8.35 -5.87 -6.20
CA GLY A 283 -8.44 -5.85 -4.74
C GLY A 283 -9.75 -6.47 -4.23
N LEU A 284 -10.89 -6.12 -4.85
CA LEU A 284 -12.18 -6.74 -4.54
C LEU A 284 -12.18 -8.23 -4.86
N LEU A 285 -11.68 -8.64 -6.03
CA LEU A 285 -11.59 -10.03 -6.43
C LEU A 285 -10.74 -10.84 -5.44
N LEU A 286 -9.57 -10.34 -5.08
CA LEU A 286 -8.68 -10.99 -4.12
C LEU A 286 -9.33 -11.12 -2.74
N SER A 287 -10.03 -10.07 -2.28
CA SER A 287 -10.80 -10.10 -1.03
C SER A 287 -11.88 -11.17 -1.04
N MET A 288 -12.65 -11.29 -2.14
CA MET A 288 -13.68 -12.31 -2.29
C MET A 288 -13.07 -13.73 -2.34
N LEU A 289 -11.99 -13.92 -3.09
CA LEU A 289 -11.31 -15.21 -3.20
C LEU A 289 -10.71 -15.64 -1.86
N ALA A 290 -10.00 -14.74 -1.18
CA ALA A 290 -9.42 -15.05 0.13
C ALA A 290 -10.48 -15.34 1.19
N THR A 291 -11.56 -14.55 1.25
CA THR A 291 -12.66 -14.77 2.18
C THR A 291 -13.41 -16.07 1.87
N GLY A 292 -13.69 -16.35 0.58
CA GLY A 292 -14.35 -17.58 0.13
C GLY A 292 -13.52 -18.82 0.43
N ALA A 293 -12.22 -18.80 0.09
CA ALA A 293 -11.30 -19.88 0.41
C ALA A 293 -11.22 -20.12 1.93
N GLY A 294 -11.13 -19.04 2.71
CA GLY A 294 -11.11 -19.11 4.17
C GLY A 294 -12.38 -19.74 4.75
N LEU A 295 -13.56 -19.36 4.27
CA LEU A 295 -14.83 -19.94 4.70
C LEU A 295 -14.91 -21.44 4.37
N LEU A 296 -14.48 -21.83 3.17
CA LEU A 296 -14.49 -23.23 2.74
C LEU A 296 -13.50 -24.07 3.55
N ALA A 297 -12.28 -23.58 3.71
CA ALA A 297 -11.25 -24.26 4.50
C ALA A 297 -11.67 -24.40 5.97
N PHE A 298 -12.15 -23.32 6.58
CA PHE A 298 -12.55 -23.32 7.99
C PHE A 298 -13.74 -24.22 8.30
N ARG A 299 -14.63 -24.44 7.30
CA ARG A 299 -15.72 -25.42 7.41
C ARG A 299 -15.23 -26.86 7.51
N ARG A 300 -14.16 -27.21 6.79
CA ARG A 300 -13.62 -28.58 6.69
C ARG A 300 -12.58 -28.91 7.75
N MET A 301 -12.08 -27.91 8.46
CA MET A 301 -11.02 -28.09 9.46
C MET A 301 -11.54 -28.76 10.72
N ASP A 302 -10.79 -29.75 11.23
CA ASP A 302 -10.98 -30.28 12.59
C ASP A 302 -10.45 -29.27 13.61
N LEU A 303 -11.35 -28.78 14.45
CA LEU A 303 -11.07 -27.87 15.56
C LEU A 303 -11.04 -28.68 16.85
N LYS A 304 -10.09 -29.64 16.94
CA LYS A 304 -9.90 -30.44 18.16
C LYS A 304 -9.28 -29.60 19.28
#